data_c51aa6d743d9454e9ba4b431ae044ec9
#
_entry.id   c51aa6d743d9454e9ba4b431ae044ec9
#
_cell.length_a   1.000
_cell.length_b   1.000
_cell.length_c   1.000
_cell.angle_alpha   90.00
_cell.angle_beta   90.00
_cell.angle_gamma   90.00
#
_symmetry.space_group_name_H-M   'P 1'
#
loop_
_entity.id
_entity.type
_entity.pdbx_description
1 polymer ?
#
loop_
_entity_poly.entity_id
_entity_poly.type
_entity_poly.pdbx_seq_one_letter_code
_entity_poly.pdbx_strand_id
1 'polypeptide(L)'
;MHIPDGYLSPATCAVLYASSAPFWYVALRRLKRWLSTRLIPLLSVFAAFSFLVMMFNLPLPGGTTGHALGVAIAAIVLGPWASILALSIALLIQALFFGDGGITTLGANCFNMAIVGSLVAYLVYRLLAGRAAITSSRRVVAAALAGYIAINASAFCAAVEFGIQPLLFRDPSGAPLYAPYPLSVAVPAMMMGHLTFAGLAELLLSGGVVAYFQRANPSLLKLTAPGALPGDEELPHVVRQGAWSTVRPLWTALALLLTLTPLGTLAGGAAWGEWGARDFSQATARGRIAAASRNLAPPPKAPQGLERLYALWTAPFPQYAPSFVRRPALGYLLSAMFGSGVIIMVLLIVSSLFARGGRQREADSVKAHTGDA
;
A
#
# COMPACT_ATOMS: atom_id res chain seq x y z
N MET A 1 -9.50 0.88 3.18
CA MET A 1 -9.76 0.90 1.72
C MET A 1 -9.26 -0.35 1.03
N HIS A 2 -8.78 -1.33 1.76
CA HIS A 2 -8.56 -2.67 1.21
C HIS A 2 -9.88 -3.27 0.75
N ILE A 3 -9.85 -4.03 -0.33
CA ILE A 3 -11.03 -4.72 -0.85
C ILE A 3 -10.86 -6.19 -0.51
N PRO A 4 -11.72 -6.78 0.34
CA PRO A 4 -11.66 -8.20 0.68
C PRO A 4 -12.16 -9.09 -0.46
N ASP A 5 -11.83 -10.38 -0.38
CA ASP A 5 -12.37 -11.38 -1.29
C ASP A 5 -13.91 -11.42 -1.24
N GLY A 6 -14.53 -11.53 -2.42
CA GLY A 6 -15.96 -11.62 -2.55
C GLY A 6 -16.73 -10.30 -2.64
N TYR A 7 -16.07 -9.16 -2.48
CA TYR A 7 -16.69 -7.85 -2.70
C TYR A 7 -16.69 -7.42 -4.17
N LEU A 8 -15.75 -7.89 -4.96
CA LEU A 8 -15.73 -7.68 -6.42
C LEU A 8 -16.02 -8.97 -7.15
N SER A 9 -16.66 -8.86 -8.30
CA SER A 9 -16.90 -9.99 -9.19
C SER A 9 -15.57 -10.53 -9.76
N PRO A 10 -15.48 -11.82 -10.10
CA PRO A 10 -14.29 -12.37 -10.77
C PRO A 10 -13.93 -11.62 -12.05
N ALA A 11 -14.92 -11.12 -12.81
CA ALA A 11 -14.69 -10.33 -14.00
C ALA A 11 -14.02 -8.99 -13.68
N THR A 12 -14.51 -8.27 -12.67
CA THR A 12 -13.89 -7.02 -12.18
C THR A 12 -12.47 -7.27 -11.67
N CYS A 13 -12.27 -8.34 -10.89
CA CYS A 13 -10.93 -8.73 -10.42
C CYS A 13 -9.97 -8.99 -11.59
N ALA A 14 -10.42 -9.75 -12.62
CA ALA A 14 -9.60 -10.05 -13.79
C ALA A 14 -9.20 -8.79 -14.57
N VAL A 15 -10.14 -7.85 -14.76
CA VAL A 15 -9.85 -6.55 -15.40
C VAL A 15 -8.82 -5.76 -14.62
N LEU A 16 -8.92 -5.72 -13.27
CA LEU A 16 -7.99 -4.96 -12.44
C LEU A 16 -6.59 -5.62 -12.34
N TYR A 17 -6.52 -6.96 -12.36
CA TYR A 17 -5.24 -7.66 -12.53
C TYR A 17 -4.61 -7.37 -13.89
N ALA A 18 -5.39 -7.44 -14.97
CA ALA A 18 -4.91 -7.13 -16.31
C ALA A 18 -4.46 -5.67 -16.45
N SER A 19 -5.17 -4.73 -15.80
CA SER A 19 -4.80 -3.32 -15.75
C SER A 19 -3.53 -3.06 -14.92
N SER A 20 -3.30 -3.83 -13.88
CA SER A 20 -2.11 -3.70 -13.01
C SER A 20 -0.85 -4.32 -13.62
N ALA A 21 -1.00 -5.38 -14.41
CA ALA A 21 0.10 -6.16 -14.98
C ALA A 21 1.11 -5.32 -15.81
N PRO A 22 0.70 -4.39 -16.69
CA PRO A 22 1.62 -3.53 -17.44
C PRO A 22 2.48 -2.65 -16.52
N PHE A 23 1.91 -2.13 -15.44
CA PHE A 23 2.64 -1.30 -14.48
C PHE A 23 3.67 -2.11 -13.71
N TRP A 24 3.32 -3.31 -13.25
CA TRP A 24 4.27 -4.23 -12.63
C TRP A 24 5.40 -4.61 -13.59
N TYR A 25 5.07 -4.93 -14.85
CA TYR A 25 6.07 -5.24 -15.87
C TYR A 25 7.05 -4.07 -16.08
N VAL A 26 6.53 -2.85 -16.27
CA VAL A 26 7.37 -1.65 -16.45
C VAL A 26 8.19 -1.37 -15.20
N ALA A 27 7.60 -1.47 -14.02
CA ALA A 27 8.29 -1.28 -12.75
C ALA A 27 9.44 -2.27 -12.59
N LEU A 28 9.19 -3.56 -12.79
CA LEU A 28 10.22 -4.60 -12.74
C LEU A 28 11.32 -4.38 -13.78
N ARG A 29 10.96 -4.03 -15.03
CA ARG A 29 11.92 -3.78 -16.10
C ARG A 29 12.81 -2.58 -15.81
N ARG A 30 12.24 -1.49 -15.28
CA ARG A 30 13.00 -0.28 -14.91
C ARG A 30 13.89 -0.53 -13.70
N LEU A 31 13.40 -1.24 -12.70
CA LEU A 31 14.17 -1.53 -11.51
C LEU A 31 15.19 -2.66 -11.70
N LYS A 32 15.08 -3.49 -12.75
CA LYS A 32 16.04 -4.56 -13.01
C LYS A 32 17.49 -4.08 -13.05
N ARG A 33 17.72 -2.88 -13.58
CA ARG A 33 19.06 -2.23 -13.57
C ARG A 33 19.44 -1.74 -12.17
N TRP A 34 18.49 -1.48 -11.28
CA TRP A 34 18.66 -0.91 -9.95
C TRP A 34 18.61 -2.00 -8.85
N LEU A 35 17.96 -3.15 -9.14
CA LEU A 35 17.91 -4.30 -8.25
C LEU A 35 19.28 -5.00 -8.10
N SER A 36 20.20 -4.79 -9.04
CA SER A 36 21.59 -5.23 -8.91
C SER A 36 22.45 -4.32 -8.02
N THR A 37 21.92 -3.19 -7.56
CA THR A 37 22.62 -2.17 -6.78
C THR A 37 22.06 -2.03 -5.37
N ARG A 38 22.71 -1.20 -4.54
CA ARG A 38 22.48 -0.94 -3.11
C ARG A 38 21.11 -0.34 -2.74
N LEU A 39 20.16 -0.20 -3.69
CA LEU A 39 18.84 0.39 -3.42
C LEU A 39 17.83 -0.58 -2.81
N ILE A 40 18.10 -1.87 -2.81
CA ILE A 40 17.19 -2.87 -2.25
C ILE A 40 16.95 -2.70 -0.76
N PRO A 41 17.98 -2.43 0.07
CA PRO A 41 17.71 -2.12 1.48
C PRO A 41 16.75 -0.94 1.65
N LEU A 42 16.88 0.09 0.80
CA LEU A 42 15.99 1.25 0.84
C LEU A 42 14.57 0.88 0.40
N LEU A 43 14.43 0.11 -0.69
CA LEU A 43 13.13 -0.41 -1.13
C LEU A 43 12.46 -1.26 -0.04
N SER A 44 13.22 -2.11 0.63
CA SER A 44 12.74 -2.97 1.73
C SER A 44 12.24 -2.14 2.91
N VAL A 45 12.99 -1.10 3.29
CA VAL A 45 12.60 -0.19 4.38
C VAL A 45 11.29 0.53 4.04
N PHE A 46 11.13 1.04 2.82
CA PHE A 46 9.90 1.74 2.43
C PHE A 46 8.70 0.82 2.28
N ALA A 47 8.89 -0.41 1.79
CA ALA A 47 7.83 -1.41 1.75
C ALA A 47 7.37 -1.80 3.18
N ALA A 48 8.31 -2.06 4.09
CA ALA A 48 8.02 -2.34 5.50
C ALA A 48 7.42 -1.11 6.20
N PHE A 49 7.87 0.10 5.88
CA PHE A 49 7.30 1.34 6.40
C PHE A 49 5.83 1.49 6.00
N SER A 50 5.48 1.34 4.72
CA SER A 50 4.09 1.40 4.27
C SER A 50 3.24 0.30 4.91
N PHE A 51 3.77 -0.92 5.02
CA PHE A 51 3.10 -2.02 5.73
C PHE A 51 2.78 -1.64 7.18
N LEU A 52 3.75 -1.12 7.93
CA LEU A 52 3.55 -0.71 9.32
C LEU A 52 2.59 0.47 9.45
N VAL A 53 2.69 1.47 8.57
CA VAL A 53 1.79 2.62 8.56
C VAL A 53 0.33 2.18 8.37
N MET A 54 0.07 1.22 7.49
CA MET A 54 -1.26 0.66 7.28
C MET A 54 -1.81 -0.12 8.49
N MET A 55 -0.96 -0.54 9.43
CA MET A 55 -1.41 -1.13 10.69
C MET A 55 -1.91 -0.11 11.71
N PHE A 56 -1.66 1.19 11.55
CA PHE A 56 -2.18 2.23 12.44
C PHE A 56 -3.60 2.63 12.04
N ASN A 57 -4.57 1.87 12.55
CA ASN A 57 -5.98 2.19 12.34
C ASN A 57 -6.39 3.46 13.10
N LEU A 58 -7.12 4.32 12.42
CA LEU A 58 -7.73 5.53 12.95
C LEU A 58 -9.25 5.35 13.00
N PRO A 59 -9.93 5.78 14.07
CA PRO A 59 -11.38 5.75 14.11
C PRO A 59 -11.96 6.77 13.12
N LEU A 60 -12.90 6.32 12.29
CA LEU A 60 -13.59 7.14 11.31
C LEU A 60 -15.06 7.31 11.64
N PRO A 61 -15.74 8.35 11.12
CA PRO A 61 -17.17 8.53 11.27
C PRO A 61 -17.97 7.29 10.87
N GLY A 62 -19.07 7.02 11.59
CA GLY A 62 -19.91 5.85 11.35
C GLY A 62 -19.38 4.56 12.01
N GLY A 63 -18.36 4.63 12.88
CA GLY A 63 -17.82 3.47 13.59
C GLY A 63 -16.96 2.56 12.71
N THR A 64 -16.42 3.11 11.63
CA THR A 64 -15.45 2.44 10.77
C THR A 64 -14.02 2.86 11.11
N THR A 65 -13.05 2.22 10.47
CA THR A 65 -11.63 2.54 10.61
C THR A 65 -11.00 2.85 9.25
N GLY A 66 -9.85 3.50 9.28
CA GLY A 66 -8.99 3.73 8.12
C GLY A 66 -7.57 4.01 8.56
N HIS A 67 -6.66 4.10 7.63
CA HIS A 67 -5.23 4.28 7.89
C HIS A 67 -4.57 5.13 6.81
N ALA A 68 -3.40 5.68 7.10
CA ALA A 68 -2.52 6.25 6.10
C ALA A 68 -1.82 5.14 5.29
N LEU A 69 -1.21 5.49 4.16
CA LEU A 69 -0.49 4.55 3.29
C LEU A 69 1.03 4.74 3.33
N GLY A 70 1.48 5.97 3.57
CA GLY A 70 2.87 6.35 3.38
C GLY A 70 3.32 6.36 1.91
N VAL A 71 2.37 6.31 0.97
CA VAL A 71 2.62 6.17 -0.47
C VAL A 71 3.39 7.36 -1.05
N ALA A 72 3.06 8.58 -0.60
CA ALA A 72 3.73 9.77 -1.11
C ALA A 72 5.21 9.80 -0.73
N ILE A 73 5.55 9.36 0.46
CA ILE A 73 6.94 9.31 0.92
C ILE A 73 7.74 8.32 0.06
N ALA A 74 7.19 7.12 -0.16
CA ALA A 74 7.81 6.13 -1.03
C ALA A 74 7.98 6.65 -2.46
N ALA A 75 6.94 7.29 -3.04
CA ALA A 75 6.99 7.85 -4.39
C ALA A 75 7.97 9.03 -4.52
N ILE A 76 8.08 9.89 -3.49
CA ILE A 76 8.99 11.02 -3.47
C ILE A 76 10.44 10.57 -3.37
N VAL A 77 10.73 9.58 -2.56
CA VAL A 77 12.12 9.12 -2.32
C VAL A 77 12.58 8.14 -3.38
N LEU A 78 11.78 7.13 -3.70
CA LEU A 78 12.16 6.04 -4.59
C LEU A 78 11.77 6.29 -6.06
N GLY A 79 10.89 7.26 -6.30
CA GLY A 79 10.21 7.40 -7.57
C GLY A 79 9.00 6.47 -7.71
N PRO A 80 8.09 6.75 -8.69
CA PRO A 80 6.80 6.08 -8.76
C PRO A 80 6.91 4.57 -9.03
N TRP A 81 7.85 4.15 -9.86
CA TRP A 81 7.99 2.73 -10.23
C TRP A 81 8.48 1.85 -9.09
N ALA A 82 9.43 2.34 -8.29
CA ALA A 82 9.89 1.62 -7.11
C ALA A 82 8.83 1.64 -5.99
N SER A 83 8.10 2.74 -5.84
CA SER A 83 6.97 2.84 -4.93
C SER A 83 5.87 1.84 -5.28
N ILE A 84 5.51 1.70 -6.57
CA ILE A 84 4.53 0.69 -7.03
C ILE A 84 4.94 -0.71 -6.57
N LEU A 85 6.19 -1.12 -6.74
CA LEU A 85 6.64 -2.45 -6.31
C LEU A 85 6.68 -2.58 -4.78
N ALA A 86 7.17 -1.57 -4.07
CA ALA A 86 7.23 -1.58 -2.61
C ALA A 86 5.84 -1.78 -1.99
N LEU A 87 4.85 -0.98 -2.43
CA LEU A 87 3.49 -1.09 -1.94
C LEU A 87 2.80 -2.38 -2.40
N SER A 88 3.02 -2.82 -3.65
CA SER A 88 2.44 -4.09 -4.13
C SER A 88 2.93 -5.28 -3.31
N ILE A 89 4.19 -5.30 -2.88
CA ILE A 89 4.74 -6.34 -2.01
C ILE A 89 4.13 -6.24 -0.61
N ALA A 90 4.01 -5.04 -0.06
CA ALA A 90 3.34 -4.84 1.24
C ALA A 90 1.90 -5.36 1.21
N LEU A 91 1.11 -4.99 0.19
CA LEU A 91 -0.27 -5.43 -0.01
C LEU A 91 -0.39 -6.95 -0.24
N LEU A 92 0.55 -7.54 -0.97
CA LEU A 92 0.61 -8.99 -1.15
C LEU A 92 0.81 -9.71 0.19
N ILE A 93 1.75 -9.23 1.01
CA ILE A 93 2.00 -9.81 2.35
C ILE A 93 0.80 -9.61 3.27
N GLN A 94 0.12 -8.46 3.20
CA GLN A 94 -1.12 -8.22 3.96
C GLN A 94 -2.23 -9.19 3.56
N ALA A 95 -2.47 -9.39 2.28
CA ALA A 95 -3.48 -10.32 1.80
C ALA A 95 -3.15 -11.77 2.16
N LEU A 96 -1.90 -12.21 1.92
CA LEU A 96 -1.47 -13.59 2.14
C LEU A 96 -1.44 -14.00 3.61
N PHE A 97 -0.89 -13.18 4.47
CA PHE A 97 -0.62 -13.57 5.86
C PHE A 97 -1.61 -13.03 6.86
N PHE A 98 -2.25 -11.90 6.57
CA PHE A 98 -3.10 -11.22 7.54
C PHE A 98 -4.57 -11.12 7.10
N GLY A 99 -4.89 -11.46 5.84
CA GLY A 99 -6.25 -11.32 5.31
C GLY A 99 -6.72 -9.87 5.25
N ASP A 100 -5.76 -8.94 5.23
CA ASP A 100 -6.02 -7.52 5.04
C ASP A 100 -6.00 -7.22 3.54
N GLY A 101 -7.20 -7.10 2.96
CA GLY A 101 -7.44 -7.25 1.52
C GLY A 101 -7.55 -8.72 1.08
N GLY A 102 -8.12 -8.96 -0.10
CA GLY A 102 -8.30 -10.28 -0.65
C GLY A 102 -7.22 -10.68 -1.65
N ILE A 103 -7.02 -11.98 -1.84
CA ILE A 103 -6.14 -12.51 -2.87
C ILE A 103 -6.76 -12.32 -4.25
N THR A 104 -8.06 -12.57 -4.41
CA THR A 104 -8.76 -12.35 -5.68
C THR A 104 -8.80 -10.86 -6.05
N THR A 105 -8.83 -9.99 -5.07
CA THR A 105 -8.88 -8.53 -5.22
C THR A 105 -7.50 -7.85 -5.13
N LEU A 106 -6.40 -8.60 -5.02
CA LEU A 106 -5.06 -8.05 -4.94
C LEU A 106 -4.73 -7.12 -6.13
N GLY A 107 -5.20 -7.48 -7.34
CA GLY A 107 -5.07 -6.63 -8.52
C GLY A 107 -5.72 -5.25 -8.32
N ALA A 108 -6.93 -5.21 -7.75
CA ALA A 108 -7.66 -3.99 -7.42
C ALA A 108 -6.93 -3.18 -6.33
N ASN A 109 -6.54 -3.82 -5.23
CA ASN A 109 -5.83 -3.18 -4.14
C ASN A 109 -4.50 -2.58 -4.61
N CYS A 110 -3.75 -3.30 -5.43
CA CYS A 110 -2.50 -2.78 -6.02
C CYS A 110 -2.78 -1.67 -7.05
N PHE A 111 -3.82 -1.78 -7.87
CA PHE A 111 -4.20 -0.74 -8.81
C PHE A 111 -4.49 0.57 -8.08
N ASN A 112 -5.33 0.52 -7.06
CA ASN A 112 -5.77 1.69 -6.30
C ASN A 112 -4.64 2.29 -5.46
N MET A 113 -4.04 1.51 -4.58
CA MET A 113 -3.10 2.01 -3.56
C MET A 113 -1.66 2.09 -4.08
N ALA A 114 -1.19 1.06 -4.79
CA ALA A 114 0.20 1.06 -5.25
C ALA A 114 0.37 1.86 -6.55
N ILE A 115 -0.49 1.66 -7.56
CA ILE A 115 -0.31 2.28 -8.88
C ILE A 115 -0.87 3.71 -8.88
N VAL A 116 -2.18 3.88 -8.68
CA VAL A 116 -2.82 5.20 -8.68
C VAL A 116 -2.20 6.06 -7.58
N GLY A 117 -2.09 5.54 -6.36
CA GLY A 117 -1.49 6.25 -5.24
C GLY A 117 -0.07 6.75 -5.53
N SER A 118 0.82 5.90 -6.02
CA SER A 118 2.21 6.30 -6.33
C SER A 118 2.32 7.29 -7.49
N LEU A 119 1.54 7.08 -8.56
CA LEU A 119 1.58 7.97 -9.73
C LEU A 119 1.03 9.35 -9.39
N VAL A 120 -0.12 9.41 -8.70
CA VAL A 120 -0.74 10.67 -8.27
C VAL A 120 0.17 11.41 -7.30
N ALA A 121 0.69 10.71 -6.28
CA ALA A 121 1.61 11.32 -5.32
C ALA A 121 2.84 11.93 -6.00
N TYR A 122 3.48 11.17 -6.89
CA TYR A 122 4.65 11.65 -7.61
C TYR A 122 4.35 12.84 -8.52
N LEU A 123 3.25 12.77 -9.28
CA LEU A 123 2.82 13.84 -10.18
C LEU A 123 2.53 15.13 -9.41
N VAL A 124 1.69 15.05 -8.37
CA VAL A 124 1.32 16.22 -7.54
C VAL A 124 2.56 16.82 -6.87
N TYR A 125 3.41 15.98 -6.29
CA TYR A 125 4.65 16.46 -5.69
C TYR A 125 5.54 17.18 -6.71
N ARG A 126 5.74 16.61 -7.89
CA ARG A 126 6.56 17.22 -8.96
C ARG A 126 6.00 18.55 -9.44
N LEU A 127 4.70 18.64 -9.61
CA LEU A 127 4.02 19.87 -10.04
C LEU A 127 4.14 20.96 -8.96
N LEU A 128 3.89 20.64 -7.70
CA LEU A 128 3.88 21.63 -6.63
C LEU A 128 5.30 22.01 -6.15
N ALA A 129 6.19 21.04 -6.03
CA ALA A 129 7.59 21.30 -5.63
C ALA A 129 8.38 22.03 -6.71
N GLY A 130 8.12 21.73 -7.98
CA GLY A 130 8.80 22.35 -9.11
C GLY A 130 10.32 22.22 -9.00
N ARG A 131 11.03 23.34 -9.19
CA ARG A 131 12.49 23.46 -9.06
C ARG A 131 12.96 24.02 -7.70
N ALA A 132 12.09 23.99 -6.67
CA ALA A 132 12.44 24.50 -5.35
C ALA A 132 13.67 23.78 -4.79
N ALA A 133 14.49 24.49 -4.00
CA ALA A 133 15.65 23.92 -3.33
C ALA A 133 15.22 22.72 -2.42
N ILE A 134 16.12 21.77 -2.21
CA ILE A 134 15.85 20.56 -1.41
C ILE A 134 15.36 20.91 -0.01
N THR A 135 15.92 21.97 0.60
CA THR A 135 15.59 22.44 1.95
C THR A 135 14.39 23.40 2.00
N SER A 136 13.75 23.69 0.87
CA SER A 136 12.62 24.63 0.80
C SER A 136 11.37 24.04 1.49
N SER A 137 10.68 24.86 2.29
CA SER A 137 9.38 24.55 2.89
C SER A 137 8.30 24.21 1.83
N ARG A 138 8.43 24.75 0.63
CA ARG A 138 7.55 24.42 -0.51
C ARG A 138 7.53 22.91 -0.78
N ARG A 139 8.65 22.19 -0.61
CA ARG A 139 8.69 20.74 -0.78
C ARG A 139 7.94 19.99 0.32
N VAL A 140 7.95 20.51 1.54
CA VAL A 140 7.17 19.95 2.66
C VAL A 140 5.67 20.07 2.37
N VAL A 141 5.23 21.27 1.97
CA VAL A 141 3.83 21.50 1.60
C VAL A 141 3.43 20.65 0.39
N ALA A 142 4.31 20.58 -0.62
CA ALA A 142 4.07 19.75 -1.80
C ALA A 142 3.94 18.26 -1.44
N ALA A 143 4.74 17.75 -0.50
CA ALA A 143 4.65 16.37 -0.04
C ALA A 143 3.37 16.10 0.76
N ALA A 144 2.99 17.02 1.63
CA ALA A 144 1.75 16.95 2.41
C ALA A 144 0.52 16.88 1.48
N LEU A 145 0.43 17.79 0.51
CA LEU A 145 -0.66 17.80 -0.46
C LEU A 145 -0.63 16.60 -1.40
N ALA A 146 0.57 16.14 -1.80
CA ALA A 146 0.72 14.95 -2.62
C ALA A 146 0.19 13.70 -1.89
N GLY A 147 0.49 13.53 -0.61
CA GLY A 147 -0.05 12.44 0.19
C GLY A 147 -1.57 12.51 0.32
N TYR A 148 -2.08 13.68 0.68
CA TYR A 148 -3.52 13.89 0.82
C TYR A 148 -4.29 13.58 -0.47
N ILE A 149 -3.82 14.08 -1.61
CA ILE A 149 -4.49 13.88 -2.91
C ILE A 149 -4.37 12.40 -3.34
N ALA A 150 -3.21 11.79 -3.13
CA ALA A 150 -2.98 10.40 -3.53
C ALA A 150 -3.86 9.40 -2.79
N ILE A 151 -3.96 9.51 -1.45
CA ILE A 151 -4.82 8.61 -0.67
C ILE A 151 -6.29 8.78 -1.03
N ASN A 152 -6.73 10.02 -1.29
CA ASN A 152 -8.09 10.28 -1.72
C ASN A 152 -8.38 9.76 -3.12
N ALA A 153 -7.44 9.85 -4.06
CA ALA A 153 -7.58 9.25 -5.37
C ALA A 153 -7.68 7.72 -5.29
N SER A 154 -6.84 7.08 -4.45
CA SER A 154 -6.90 5.64 -4.19
C SER A 154 -8.25 5.21 -3.61
N ALA A 155 -8.73 5.95 -2.61
CA ALA A 155 -10.03 5.69 -1.96
C ALA A 155 -11.21 5.89 -2.93
N PHE A 156 -11.13 6.88 -3.81
CA PHE A 156 -12.15 7.11 -4.83
C PHE A 156 -12.21 5.95 -5.83
N CYS A 157 -11.08 5.44 -6.31
CA CYS A 157 -11.06 4.25 -7.17
C CYS A 157 -11.73 3.06 -6.48
N ALA A 158 -11.36 2.74 -5.24
CA ALA A 158 -11.97 1.66 -4.47
C ALA A 158 -13.49 1.86 -4.30
N ALA A 159 -13.93 3.09 -4.00
CA ALA A 159 -15.34 3.42 -3.85
C ALA A 159 -16.14 3.20 -5.15
N VAL A 160 -15.55 3.55 -6.30
CA VAL A 160 -16.15 3.30 -7.61
C VAL A 160 -16.22 1.79 -7.88
N GLU A 161 -15.15 1.05 -7.61
CA GLU A 161 -15.11 -0.41 -7.78
C GLU A 161 -16.17 -1.11 -6.93
N PHE A 162 -16.37 -0.72 -5.69
CA PHE A 162 -17.47 -1.20 -4.85
C PHE A 162 -18.83 -0.81 -5.42
N GLY A 163 -19.00 0.46 -5.77
CA GLY A 163 -20.30 1.04 -6.11
C GLY A 163 -20.87 0.59 -7.45
N ILE A 164 -20.03 0.12 -8.37
CA ILE A 164 -20.48 -0.43 -9.67
C ILE A 164 -20.95 -1.90 -9.56
N GLN A 165 -20.55 -2.64 -8.51
CA GLN A 165 -20.90 -4.06 -8.41
C GLN A 165 -22.43 -4.30 -8.44
N PRO A 166 -23.26 -3.60 -7.63
CA PRO A 166 -24.68 -3.81 -7.64
C PRO A 166 -25.39 -3.26 -8.90
N LEU A 167 -24.69 -2.53 -9.75
CA LEU A 167 -25.21 -2.12 -11.06
C LEU A 167 -25.01 -3.23 -12.11
N LEU A 168 -23.88 -3.94 -12.03
CA LEU A 168 -23.45 -4.91 -13.04
C LEU A 168 -23.82 -6.35 -12.69
N PHE A 169 -23.89 -6.69 -11.40
CA PHE A 169 -23.98 -8.07 -10.92
C PHE A 169 -25.08 -8.21 -9.88
N ARG A 170 -26.25 -8.70 -10.35
CA ARG A 170 -27.42 -9.01 -9.54
C ARG A 170 -27.86 -10.45 -9.80
N ASP A 171 -28.51 -11.02 -8.81
CA ASP A 171 -29.21 -12.28 -8.98
C ASP A 171 -30.58 -12.08 -9.69
N PRO A 172 -31.31 -13.14 -10.04
CA PRO A 172 -32.64 -13.04 -10.68
C PRO A 172 -33.68 -12.31 -9.82
N SER A 173 -33.50 -12.22 -8.49
CA SER A 173 -34.36 -11.47 -7.58
C SER A 173 -34.02 -9.98 -7.50
N GLY A 174 -32.94 -9.56 -8.17
CA GLY A 174 -32.42 -8.19 -8.12
C GLY A 174 -31.49 -7.91 -6.95
N ALA A 175 -31.16 -8.89 -6.11
CA ALA A 175 -30.23 -8.71 -5.02
C ALA A 175 -28.75 -8.64 -5.52
N PRO A 176 -27.89 -7.83 -4.86
CA PRO A 176 -26.49 -7.70 -5.26
C PRO A 176 -25.74 -9.00 -4.98
N LEU A 177 -24.97 -9.46 -5.97
CA LEU A 177 -24.13 -10.67 -5.85
C LEU A 177 -22.80 -10.42 -5.12
N TYR A 178 -22.31 -9.19 -5.12
CA TYR A 178 -21.01 -8.76 -4.54
C TYR A 178 -21.21 -7.57 -3.62
N ALA A 179 -20.35 -6.53 -3.66
CA ALA A 179 -20.52 -5.34 -2.83
C ALA A 179 -21.98 -4.82 -2.90
N PRO A 180 -22.61 -4.58 -1.73
CA PRO A 180 -24.06 -4.40 -1.71
C PRO A 180 -24.54 -2.97 -2.00
N TYR A 181 -23.66 -1.98 -1.90
CA TYR A 181 -24.05 -0.59 -1.96
C TYR A 181 -23.74 0.07 -3.30
N PRO A 182 -24.68 0.88 -3.85
CA PRO A 182 -24.48 1.61 -5.10
C PRO A 182 -23.50 2.77 -4.95
N LEU A 183 -23.06 3.36 -6.06
CA LEU A 183 -22.16 4.51 -6.11
C LEU A 183 -22.61 5.67 -5.22
N SER A 184 -23.92 5.94 -5.15
CA SER A 184 -24.51 7.01 -4.31
C SER A 184 -24.30 6.81 -2.80
N VAL A 185 -23.92 5.61 -2.38
CA VAL A 185 -23.56 5.28 -1.00
C VAL A 185 -22.07 5.04 -0.86
N ALA A 186 -21.49 4.22 -1.73
CA ALA A 186 -20.09 3.81 -1.65
C ALA A 186 -19.12 5.02 -1.74
N VAL A 187 -19.35 5.93 -2.71
CA VAL A 187 -18.48 7.08 -2.89
C VAL A 187 -18.55 8.05 -1.69
N PRO A 188 -19.71 8.54 -1.26
CA PRO A 188 -19.74 9.44 -0.08
C PRO A 188 -19.23 8.80 1.21
N ALA A 189 -19.54 7.51 1.45
CA ALA A 189 -19.11 6.81 2.66
C ALA A 189 -17.57 6.65 2.71
N MET A 190 -16.97 6.22 1.62
CA MET A 190 -15.52 6.07 1.52
C MET A 190 -14.82 7.43 1.58
N MET A 191 -15.29 8.41 0.82
CA MET A 191 -14.66 9.73 0.74
C MET A 191 -14.80 10.53 2.04
N MET A 192 -15.85 10.36 2.82
CA MET A 192 -15.99 11.03 4.11
C MET A 192 -14.83 10.71 5.06
N GLY A 193 -14.45 9.45 5.18
CA GLY A 193 -13.31 9.04 6.01
C GLY A 193 -11.96 9.49 5.46
N HIS A 194 -11.79 9.45 4.13
CA HIS A 194 -10.52 9.73 3.48
C HIS A 194 -10.26 11.23 3.25
N LEU A 195 -11.29 12.03 2.96
CA LEU A 195 -11.15 13.49 2.90
C LEU A 195 -10.91 14.13 4.28
N THR A 196 -11.22 13.41 5.36
CA THR A 196 -11.05 13.91 6.72
C THR A 196 -9.87 13.22 7.41
N PHE A 197 -10.12 12.25 8.26
CA PHE A 197 -9.10 11.70 9.18
C PHE A 197 -7.95 10.97 8.47
N ALA A 198 -8.24 10.05 7.55
CA ALA A 198 -7.18 9.30 6.87
C ALA A 198 -6.34 10.19 5.96
N GLY A 199 -6.98 11.10 5.23
CA GLY A 199 -6.28 12.07 4.37
C GLY A 199 -5.45 13.06 5.17
N LEU A 200 -5.96 13.57 6.30
CA LEU A 200 -5.18 14.44 7.19
C LEU A 200 -4.00 13.69 7.82
N ALA A 201 -4.17 12.42 8.20
CA ALA A 201 -3.06 11.60 8.67
C ALA A 201 -1.98 11.42 7.61
N GLU A 202 -2.36 11.12 6.37
CA GLU A 202 -1.40 10.99 5.25
C GLU A 202 -0.72 12.33 4.93
N LEU A 203 -1.45 13.45 5.01
CA LEU A 203 -0.92 14.81 4.83
C LEU A 203 0.17 15.11 5.87
N LEU A 204 -0.14 14.89 7.16
CA LEU A 204 0.79 15.13 8.25
C LEU A 204 2.00 14.20 8.19
N LEU A 205 1.77 12.92 7.91
CA LEU A 205 2.81 11.92 7.75
C LEU A 205 3.77 12.30 6.61
N SER A 206 3.23 12.58 5.43
CA SER A 206 4.02 12.88 4.24
C SER A 206 4.81 14.18 4.37
N GLY A 207 4.18 15.25 4.85
CA GLY A 207 4.85 16.53 5.12
C GLY A 207 5.89 16.40 6.23
N GLY A 208 5.53 15.76 7.34
CA GLY A 208 6.41 15.57 8.50
C GLY A 208 7.67 14.77 8.18
N VAL A 209 7.53 13.65 7.45
CA VAL A 209 8.69 12.82 7.06
C VAL A 209 9.59 13.54 6.07
N VAL A 210 9.03 14.29 5.10
CA VAL A 210 9.85 15.09 4.18
C VAL A 210 10.57 16.23 4.93
N ALA A 211 9.90 16.90 5.87
CA ALA A 211 10.57 17.91 6.73
C ALA A 211 11.69 17.30 7.58
N TYR A 212 11.49 16.09 8.10
CA TYR A 212 12.53 15.34 8.79
C TYR A 212 13.71 15.00 7.87
N PHE A 213 13.46 14.50 6.66
CA PHE A 213 14.52 14.18 5.71
C PHE A 213 15.31 15.42 5.27
N GLN A 214 14.65 16.57 5.12
CA GLN A 214 15.36 17.82 4.82
C GLN A 214 16.43 18.17 5.88
N ARG A 215 16.19 17.81 7.15
CA ARG A 215 17.09 18.09 8.27
C ARG A 215 18.11 16.98 8.50
N ALA A 216 17.63 15.72 8.50
CA ALA A 216 18.42 14.57 8.90
C ALA A 216 19.20 13.94 7.75
N ASN A 217 18.62 13.91 6.54
CA ASN A 217 19.23 13.25 5.37
C ASN A 217 18.67 13.80 4.04
N PRO A 218 19.04 15.03 3.65
CA PRO A 218 18.51 15.66 2.43
C PRO A 218 18.89 14.92 1.16
N SER A 219 19.89 14.04 1.17
CA SER A 219 20.31 13.25 0.02
C SER A 219 19.24 12.25 -0.44
N LEU A 220 18.40 11.77 0.47
CA LEU A 220 17.26 10.90 0.10
C LEU A 220 16.27 11.61 -0.84
N LEU A 221 16.13 12.92 -0.71
CA LEU A 221 15.24 13.71 -1.55
C LEU A 221 15.84 14.07 -2.91
N LYS A 222 17.16 13.86 -3.10
CA LYS A 222 17.85 14.14 -4.38
C LYS A 222 17.56 13.10 -5.45
N LEU A 223 17.23 11.86 -5.06
CA LEU A 223 17.01 10.75 -6.00
C LEU A 223 15.95 11.05 -7.07
N THR A 224 14.95 11.86 -6.73
CA THR A 224 13.83 12.21 -7.62
C THR A 224 13.71 13.70 -7.89
N ALA A 225 14.65 14.52 -7.39
CA ALA A 225 14.62 15.96 -7.60
C ALA A 225 14.78 16.33 -9.09
N PRO A 226 14.08 17.38 -9.59
CA PRO A 226 14.30 17.89 -10.93
C PRO A 226 15.75 18.38 -11.08
N GLY A 227 16.45 17.90 -12.08
CA GLY A 227 17.88 18.17 -12.30
C GLY A 227 18.82 17.00 -11.94
N ALA A 228 18.33 16.00 -11.21
CA ALA A 228 18.96 14.69 -11.18
C ALA A 228 18.61 13.99 -12.51
N LEU A 229 19.48 14.02 -13.48
CA LEU A 229 19.28 13.34 -14.77
C LEU A 229 19.22 11.83 -14.53
N PRO A 230 18.28 11.11 -15.20
CA PRO A 230 18.36 9.67 -15.29
C PRO A 230 19.53 9.32 -16.20
N GLY A 231 20.72 9.19 -15.68
CA GLY A 231 21.94 8.94 -16.46
C GLY A 231 23.21 9.43 -15.81
N ASP A 232 23.15 10.36 -14.87
CA ASP A 232 24.28 10.63 -14.01
C ASP A 232 24.47 9.41 -13.10
N GLU A 233 25.34 8.51 -13.51
CA GLU A 233 25.71 7.26 -12.83
C GLU A 233 26.43 7.47 -11.49
N GLU A 234 26.50 8.67 -11.02
CA GLU A 234 26.80 8.99 -9.64
C GLU A 234 25.53 8.89 -8.80
N LEU A 235 25.20 7.64 -8.41
CA LEU A 235 24.48 7.45 -7.14
C LEU A 235 25.10 8.42 -6.14
N PRO A 236 24.31 9.30 -5.47
CA PRO A 236 24.88 10.28 -4.55
C PRO A 236 25.94 9.61 -3.70
N HIS A 237 27.09 10.24 -3.51
CA HIS A 237 28.22 9.72 -2.72
C HIS A 237 27.80 9.14 -1.35
N VAL A 238 26.65 9.54 -0.86
CA VAL A 238 25.95 9.04 0.33
C VAL A 238 25.64 7.54 0.28
N VAL A 239 25.38 6.98 -0.90
CA VAL A 239 25.20 5.53 -1.06
C VAL A 239 26.57 4.83 -1.18
N ARG A 240 27.63 5.57 -1.54
CA ARG A 240 29.00 5.08 -1.63
C ARG A 240 29.77 5.11 -0.29
N GLN A 241 29.49 6.09 0.58
CA GLN A 241 30.15 6.23 1.88
C GLN A 241 29.32 5.55 2.96
N GLY A 242 29.70 4.32 3.34
CA GLY A 242 29.24 3.63 4.54
C GLY A 242 27.72 3.57 4.69
N ALA A 243 27.07 2.71 3.93
CA ALA A 243 25.62 2.54 3.84
C ALA A 243 24.86 2.55 5.18
N TRP A 244 25.54 2.24 6.31
CA TRP A 244 24.90 2.14 7.63
C TRP A 244 24.56 3.49 8.27
N SER A 245 25.44 4.46 8.22
CA SER A 245 25.18 5.80 8.80
C SER A 245 24.01 6.51 8.13
N THR A 246 23.84 6.32 6.83
CA THR A 246 22.77 6.92 6.04
C THR A 246 21.40 6.26 6.26
N VAL A 247 21.37 4.94 6.42
CA VAL A 247 20.12 4.19 6.58
C VAL A 247 19.76 3.95 8.04
N ARG A 248 20.69 4.12 8.98
CA ARG A 248 20.43 3.96 10.41
C ARG A 248 19.23 4.77 10.92
N PRO A 249 19.04 6.07 10.58
CA PRO A 249 17.85 6.80 11.00
C PRO A 249 16.54 6.21 10.47
N LEU A 250 16.56 5.62 9.27
CA LEU A 250 15.37 4.95 8.70
C LEU A 250 15.05 3.66 9.46
N TRP A 251 16.07 2.87 9.81
CA TRP A 251 15.89 1.66 10.61
C TRP A 251 15.43 1.96 12.03
N THR A 252 15.92 3.04 12.64
CA THR A 252 15.44 3.47 13.98
C THR A 252 14.01 3.95 13.91
N ALA A 253 13.62 4.71 12.88
CA ALA A 253 12.24 5.12 12.67
C ALA A 253 11.31 3.90 12.42
N LEU A 254 11.76 2.93 11.63
CA LEU A 254 11.03 1.69 11.39
C LEU A 254 10.85 0.88 12.68
N ALA A 255 11.90 0.75 13.50
CA ALA A 255 11.83 0.07 14.79
C ALA A 255 10.88 0.78 15.76
N LEU A 256 10.87 2.11 15.79
CA LEU A 256 9.93 2.89 16.57
C LEU A 256 8.49 2.67 16.09
N LEU A 257 8.23 2.76 14.79
CA LEU A 257 6.90 2.46 14.23
C LEU A 257 6.45 1.06 14.60
N LEU A 258 7.33 0.07 14.46
CA LEU A 258 7.05 -1.31 14.81
C LEU A 258 6.64 -1.46 16.28
N THR A 259 7.35 -0.82 17.21
CA THR A 259 7.02 -0.87 18.64
C THR A 259 5.71 -0.15 18.98
N LEU A 260 5.32 0.83 18.17
CA LEU A 260 4.08 1.60 18.36
C LEU A 260 2.87 0.98 17.65
N THR A 261 3.04 -0.07 16.83
CA THR A 261 1.91 -0.70 16.10
C THR A 261 0.73 -1.13 16.99
N PRO A 262 0.92 -1.55 18.28
CA PRO A 262 -0.22 -1.83 19.13
C PRO A 262 -1.22 -0.69 19.31
N LEU A 263 -0.83 0.55 19.06
CA LEU A 263 -1.75 1.70 19.06
C LEU A 263 -2.86 1.55 18.00
N GLY A 264 -2.59 0.83 16.90
CA GLY A 264 -3.61 0.52 15.89
C GLY A 264 -4.78 -0.30 16.41
N THR A 265 -4.63 -0.99 17.55
CA THR A 265 -5.72 -1.74 18.19
C THR A 265 -6.70 -0.86 18.97
N LEU A 266 -6.39 0.42 19.16
CA LEU A 266 -7.27 1.37 19.87
C LEU A 266 -8.49 1.77 19.04
N ALA A 267 -8.39 1.72 17.71
CA ALA A 267 -9.50 1.94 16.82
C ALA A 267 -10.25 0.62 16.59
N GLY A 268 -11.42 0.49 17.17
CA GLY A 268 -12.28 -0.68 16.99
C GLY A 268 -13.17 -0.56 15.74
N GLY A 269 -13.49 -1.70 15.14
CA GLY A 269 -14.36 -1.79 13.96
C GLY A 269 -13.62 -2.16 12.68
N ALA A 270 -14.38 -2.53 11.65
CA ALA A 270 -13.86 -2.79 10.31
C ALA A 270 -13.79 -1.49 9.50
N ALA A 271 -12.95 -1.43 8.51
CA ALA A 271 -13.01 -0.35 7.53
C ALA A 271 -14.31 -0.48 6.69
N TRP A 272 -14.71 0.63 6.06
CA TRP A 272 -15.90 0.60 5.22
C TRP A 272 -15.70 -0.36 4.03
N GLY A 273 -16.62 -1.31 3.88
CA GLY A 273 -16.53 -2.33 2.85
C GLY A 273 -15.70 -3.57 3.24
N GLU A 274 -15.20 -3.66 4.47
CA GLU A 274 -14.41 -4.79 4.95
C GLU A 274 -15.16 -5.69 5.94
N TRP A 275 -16.49 -5.70 5.86
CA TRP A 275 -17.32 -6.56 6.72
C TRP A 275 -17.30 -8.01 6.25
N GLY A 276 -17.19 -8.93 7.19
CA GLY A 276 -17.28 -10.36 6.92
C GLY A 276 -18.73 -10.82 6.72
N ALA A 277 -18.92 -12.01 6.13
CA ALA A 277 -20.25 -12.56 5.87
C ALA A 277 -21.13 -12.65 7.14
N ARG A 278 -20.53 -12.91 8.31
CA ARG A 278 -21.23 -12.98 9.61
C ARG A 278 -21.81 -11.64 10.07
N ASP A 279 -21.21 -10.54 9.68
CA ASP A 279 -21.63 -9.19 10.10
C ASP A 279 -23.01 -8.84 9.52
N PHE A 280 -23.36 -9.41 8.38
CA PHE A 280 -24.68 -9.22 7.74
C PHE A 280 -25.82 -9.93 8.48
N SER A 281 -25.53 -10.93 9.32
CA SER A 281 -26.54 -11.66 10.09
C SER A 281 -26.68 -11.17 11.53
N GLN A 282 -25.72 -10.38 12.06
CA GLN A 282 -25.72 -9.91 13.44
C GLN A 282 -26.39 -8.52 13.54
N ALA A 283 -27.41 -8.35 14.38
CA ALA A 283 -28.18 -7.13 14.51
C ALA A 283 -27.30 -5.90 14.85
N THR A 284 -26.36 -6.02 15.78
CA THR A 284 -25.44 -4.95 16.17
C THR A 284 -24.48 -4.55 15.07
N ALA A 285 -23.95 -5.52 14.30
CA ALA A 285 -23.08 -5.26 13.16
C ALA A 285 -23.86 -4.60 12.03
N ARG A 286 -25.07 -5.08 11.72
CA ARG A 286 -25.95 -4.48 10.73
C ARG A 286 -26.27 -3.02 11.03
N GLY A 287 -26.52 -2.68 12.31
CA GLY A 287 -26.73 -1.29 12.72
C GLY A 287 -25.51 -0.42 12.44
N ARG A 288 -24.30 -0.91 12.73
CA ARG A 288 -23.04 -0.21 12.42
C ARG A 288 -22.82 -0.05 10.90
N ILE A 289 -23.06 -1.11 10.13
CA ILE A 289 -22.98 -1.08 8.67
C ILE A 289 -23.93 -0.02 8.09
N ALA A 290 -25.18 0.02 8.57
CA ALA A 290 -26.16 1.03 8.15
C ALA A 290 -25.69 2.46 8.50
N ALA A 291 -25.25 2.68 9.73
CA ALA A 291 -24.74 3.99 10.18
C ALA A 291 -23.56 4.48 9.32
N ALA A 292 -22.63 3.57 8.97
CA ALA A 292 -21.51 3.87 8.10
C ALA A 292 -21.92 4.06 6.62
N SER A 293 -23.10 3.61 6.23
CA SER A 293 -23.60 3.58 4.84
C SER A 293 -24.81 4.50 4.64
N ARG A 294 -24.77 5.72 5.17
CA ARG A 294 -25.82 6.75 5.06
C ARG A 294 -27.17 6.28 5.58
N ASN A 295 -27.19 5.49 6.63
CA ASN A 295 -28.37 4.83 7.21
C ASN A 295 -29.12 3.89 6.25
N LEU A 296 -28.49 3.48 5.15
CA LEU A 296 -29.05 2.45 4.29
C LEU A 296 -28.77 1.09 4.90
N ALA A 297 -29.84 0.35 5.21
CA ALA A 297 -29.73 -0.98 5.79
C ALA A 297 -28.97 -1.95 4.85
N PRO A 298 -28.07 -2.77 5.37
CA PRO A 298 -27.43 -3.81 4.57
C PRO A 298 -28.45 -4.89 4.18
N PRO A 299 -28.18 -5.68 3.12
CA PRO A 299 -28.99 -6.84 2.78
C PRO A 299 -29.21 -7.76 4.00
N PRO A 300 -30.33 -8.49 4.07
CA PRO A 300 -30.64 -9.37 5.21
C PRO A 300 -29.67 -10.57 5.33
N LYS A 301 -29.02 -10.91 4.24
CA LYS A 301 -27.96 -11.92 4.15
C LYS A 301 -26.75 -11.34 3.46
N ALA A 302 -25.58 -11.92 3.72
CA ALA A 302 -24.38 -11.56 2.99
C ALA A 302 -24.57 -11.81 1.47
N PRO A 303 -24.00 -10.94 0.62
CA PRO A 303 -23.99 -11.19 -0.83
C PRO A 303 -23.35 -12.55 -1.15
N GLN A 304 -23.86 -13.23 -2.17
CA GLN A 304 -23.47 -14.61 -2.51
C GLN A 304 -21.98 -14.73 -2.84
N GLY A 305 -21.42 -13.70 -3.50
CA GLY A 305 -19.99 -13.63 -3.79
C GLY A 305 -19.12 -13.58 -2.53
N LEU A 306 -19.59 -12.83 -1.52
CA LEU A 306 -18.91 -12.75 -0.22
C LEU A 306 -18.93 -14.09 0.51
N GLU A 307 -20.07 -14.80 0.53
CA GLU A 307 -20.17 -16.12 1.15
C GLU A 307 -19.25 -17.16 0.48
N ARG A 308 -19.13 -17.11 -0.86
CA ARG A 308 -18.36 -18.09 -1.63
C ARG A 308 -16.86 -17.81 -1.64
N LEU A 309 -16.47 -16.55 -1.80
CA LEU A 309 -15.07 -16.19 -2.05
C LEU A 309 -14.32 -15.76 -0.79
N TYR A 310 -15.03 -15.31 0.26
CA TYR A 310 -14.39 -14.94 1.52
C TYR A 310 -13.62 -16.11 2.19
N ALA A 311 -14.10 -17.36 1.98
CA ALA A 311 -13.46 -18.55 2.49
C ALA A 311 -12.39 -19.16 1.55
N LEU A 312 -12.11 -18.52 0.40
CA LEU A 312 -11.14 -19.03 -0.57
C LEU A 312 -9.74 -19.12 0.01
N TRP A 313 -9.39 -18.16 0.83
CA TRP A 313 -8.12 -18.11 1.54
C TRP A 313 -8.30 -17.75 2.99
N THR A 314 -7.80 -18.60 3.88
CA THR A 314 -7.73 -18.31 5.31
C THR A 314 -6.30 -17.89 5.65
N ALA A 315 -6.12 -16.61 5.94
CA ALA A 315 -4.82 -16.08 6.32
C ALA A 315 -4.33 -16.73 7.62
N PRO A 316 -3.02 -17.03 7.77
CA PRO A 316 -2.44 -17.61 8.98
C PRO A 316 -2.63 -16.74 10.24
N PHE A 317 -2.62 -15.42 10.09
CA PHE A 317 -2.74 -14.44 11.17
C PHE A 317 -3.84 -13.42 10.89
N PRO A 318 -5.12 -13.85 10.78
CA PRO A 318 -6.21 -12.98 10.33
C PRO A 318 -6.31 -11.75 11.23
N GLN A 319 -6.47 -10.57 10.58
CA GLN A 319 -6.56 -9.27 11.24
C GLN A 319 -5.40 -8.99 12.22
N TYR A 320 -4.20 -9.47 11.90
CA TYR A 320 -2.99 -9.31 12.72
C TYR A 320 -3.09 -9.96 14.13
N ALA A 321 -4.00 -10.89 14.30
CA ALA A 321 -4.29 -11.58 15.58
C ALA A 321 -3.97 -13.08 15.46
N PRO A 322 -2.71 -13.51 15.68
CA PRO A 322 -2.36 -14.92 15.70
C PRO A 322 -3.16 -15.65 16.76
N SER A 323 -3.80 -16.77 16.40
CA SER A 323 -4.71 -17.52 17.29
C SER A 323 -4.06 -18.05 18.58
N PHE A 324 -2.74 -18.22 18.57
CA PHE A 324 -1.96 -18.67 19.74
C PHE A 324 -1.61 -17.51 20.70
N VAL A 325 -1.92 -16.26 20.37
CA VAL A 325 -1.64 -15.09 21.21
C VAL A 325 -2.91 -14.53 21.80
N ARG A 326 -3.04 -14.62 23.12
CA ARG A 326 -4.24 -14.15 23.84
C ARG A 326 -4.33 -12.63 24.01
N ARG A 327 -3.20 -11.91 23.96
CA ARG A 327 -3.14 -10.46 24.14
C ARG A 327 -3.13 -9.76 22.79
N PRO A 328 -4.18 -8.99 22.41
CA PRO A 328 -4.26 -8.36 21.10
C PRO A 328 -3.04 -7.49 20.76
N ALA A 329 -2.58 -6.66 21.68
CA ALA A 329 -1.41 -5.80 21.49
C ALA A 329 -0.13 -6.60 21.18
N LEU A 330 0.07 -7.75 21.85
CA LEU A 330 1.22 -8.62 21.58
C LEU A 330 1.07 -9.31 20.21
N GLY A 331 -0.14 -9.76 19.87
CA GLY A 331 -0.43 -10.32 18.54
C GLY A 331 -0.13 -9.34 17.43
N TYR A 332 -0.54 -8.10 17.61
CA TYR A 332 -0.30 -7.01 16.66
C TYR A 332 1.19 -6.73 16.48
N LEU A 333 1.95 -6.66 17.58
CA LEU A 333 3.40 -6.48 17.56
C LEU A 333 4.13 -7.62 16.84
N LEU A 334 3.76 -8.88 17.17
CA LEU A 334 4.35 -10.06 16.51
C LEU A 334 4.02 -10.10 15.02
N SER A 335 2.81 -9.73 14.64
CA SER A 335 2.40 -9.61 13.23
C SER A 335 3.18 -8.51 12.50
N ALA A 336 3.43 -7.38 13.15
CA ALA A 336 4.25 -6.30 12.62
C ALA A 336 5.70 -6.75 12.37
N MET A 337 6.29 -7.47 13.34
CA MET A 337 7.64 -8.04 13.20
C MET A 337 7.71 -9.07 12.08
N PHE A 338 6.75 -9.99 12.04
CA PHE A 338 6.68 -11.04 11.03
C PHE A 338 6.50 -10.44 9.64
N GLY A 339 5.50 -9.57 9.42
CA GLY A 339 5.22 -8.98 8.12
C GLY A 339 6.39 -8.13 7.60
N SER A 340 6.96 -7.27 8.44
CA SER A 340 8.15 -6.48 8.07
C SER A 340 9.34 -7.38 7.75
N GLY A 341 9.57 -8.43 8.54
CA GLY A 341 10.65 -9.41 8.32
C GLY A 341 10.48 -10.14 6.99
N VAL A 342 9.27 -10.61 6.68
CA VAL A 342 8.97 -11.29 5.41
C VAL A 342 9.15 -10.35 4.22
N ILE A 343 8.68 -9.11 4.30
CA ILE A 343 8.87 -8.09 3.24
C ILE A 343 10.36 -7.90 2.95
N ILE A 344 11.16 -7.67 4.00
CA ILE A 344 12.60 -7.47 3.86
C ILE A 344 13.27 -8.71 3.26
N MET A 345 12.93 -9.90 3.76
CA MET A 345 13.48 -11.17 3.27
C MET A 345 13.13 -11.43 1.80
N VAL A 346 11.88 -11.25 1.39
CA VAL A 346 11.45 -11.42 0.00
C VAL A 346 12.22 -10.49 -0.93
N LEU A 347 12.36 -9.23 -0.58
CA LEU A 347 13.11 -8.26 -1.38
C LEU A 347 14.60 -8.58 -1.45
N LEU A 348 15.21 -9.06 -0.37
CA LEU A 348 16.61 -9.52 -0.37
C LEU A 348 16.81 -10.77 -1.24
N ILE A 349 15.87 -11.73 -1.19
CA ILE A 349 15.90 -12.95 -2.03
C ILE A 349 15.78 -12.55 -3.51
N VAL A 350 14.78 -11.75 -3.86
CA VAL A 350 14.58 -11.24 -5.22
C VAL A 350 15.83 -10.56 -5.74
N SER A 351 16.47 -9.72 -4.92
CA SER A 351 17.74 -9.08 -5.21
C SER A 351 18.84 -10.07 -5.54
N SER A 352 19.02 -11.05 -4.67
CA SER A 352 20.10 -12.04 -4.81
C SER A 352 19.98 -12.85 -6.11
N LEU A 353 18.74 -13.17 -6.51
CA LEU A 353 18.45 -13.88 -7.75
C LEU A 353 18.80 -13.04 -8.98
N PHE A 354 18.44 -11.75 -8.98
CA PHE A 354 18.81 -10.85 -10.08
C PHE A 354 20.32 -10.59 -10.16
N ALA A 355 21.01 -10.47 -9.03
CA ALA A 355 22.46 -10.27 -8.99
C ALA A 355 23.23 -11.49 -9.53
N ARG A 356 22.75 -12.71 -9.29
CA ARG A 356 23.33 -13.95 -9.84
C ARG A 356 23.15 -14.04 -11.35
N GLY A 357 21.93 -13.74 -11.85
CA GLY A 357 21.65 -13.76 -13.29
C GLY A 357 22.46 -12.72 -14.10
N GLY A 358 22.81 -11.60 -13.49
CA GLY A 358 23.69 -10.59 -14.11
C GLY A 358 25.11 -11.06 -14.27
N ARG A 359 25.70 -11.63 -13.21
CA ARG A 359 27.07 -12.17 -13.22
C ARG A 359 27.23 -13.36 -14.19
N GLN A 360 26.22 -14.20 -14.32
CA GLN A 360 26.27 -15.35 -15.21
C GLN A 360 26.26 -14.93 -16.68
N ARG A 361 25.46 -13.91 -17.04
CA ARG A 361 25.46 -13.32 -18.40
C ARG A 361 26.78 -12.62 -18.74
N GLU A 362 27.40 -11.96 -17.78
CA GLU A 362 28.71 -11.32 -17.95
C GLU A 362 29.83 -12.38 -18.14
N ALA A 363 29.81 -13.45 -17.37
CA ALA A 363 30.72 -14.58 -17.53
C ALA A 363 30.53 -15.31 -18.87
N ASP A 364 29.29 -15.48 -19.32
CA ASP A 364 28.99 -16.12 -20.61
C ASP A 364 29.40 -15.22 -21.80
N SER A 365 29.24 -13.89 -21.67
CA SER A 365 29.67 -12.94 -22.69
C SER A 365 31.22 -12.88 -22.82
N VAL A 366 31.92 -12.96 -21.69
CA VAL A 366 33.40 -13.01 -21.68
C VAL A 366 33.90 -14.32 -22.31
N LYS A 367 33.26 -15.46 -22.01
CA LYS A 367 33.60 -16.75 -22.63
C LYS A 367 33.35 -16.78 -24.13
N ALA A 368 32.26 -16.15 -24.59
CA ALA A 368 31.95 -16.04 -26.02
C ALA A 368 32.97 -15.16 -26.78
N HIS A 369 33.57 -14.15 -26.13
CA HIS A 369 34.59 -13.29 -26.74
C HIS A 369 36.01 -13.86 -26.66
N THR A 370 36.28 -14.80 -25.72
CA THR A 370 37.60 -15.44 -25.56
C THR A 370 37.67 -16.81 -26.23
N GLY A 371 36.58 -17.35 -26.75
CA GLY A 371 36.52 -18.64 -27.45
C GLY A 371 36.74 -18.58 -28.95
N ASP A 372 36.87 -17.39 -29.55
CA ASP A 372 37.10 -17.16 -30.98
C ASP A 372 38.55 -16.68 -31.26
N ALA A 373 39.50 -16.96 -30.36
CA ALA A 373 40.94 -16.66 -30.57
C ALA A 373 41.78 -17.91 -30.64
#